data_0e2d95b54ba726968c769be0e24e4172
#
_entry.id   0e2d95b54ba726968c769be0e24e4172
#
_cell.length_a   1.000
_cell.length_b   1.000
_cell.length_c   1.000
_cell.angle_alpha   90.00
_cell.angle_beta   90.00
_cell.angle_gamma   90.00
#
_symmetry.space_group_name_H-M   'P 1'
#
loop_
_entity.id
_entity.type
_entity.pdbx_description
1 polymer ?
#
loop_
_entity_poly.entity_id
_entity_poly.type
_entity_poly.pdbx_seq_one_letter_code
_entity_poly.pdbx_strand_id
1 'polypeptide(L)'
;MTKAEFIVALKQSLPEVFPTKAAAEKAYVAFCKILSDAAVTEEGVRLPQVGTFAVTHRAARTGRNPRTGKAIRIPARNAVKFTPSQSLTDKVPQ
;
A
#
# COMPACT_ATOMS: atom_id res chain seq x y z
N MET A 1 -4.36 13.53 5.11
CA MET A 1 -5.07 12.80 6.19
C MET A 1 -4.10 11.97 6.98
N THR A 2 -4.10 12.13 8.28
CA THR A 2 -3.25 11.35 9.19
C THR A 2 -3.96 10.06 9.62
N LYS A 3 -3.22 9.17 10.29
CA LYS A 3 -3.80 7.96 10.87
C LYS A 3 -4.96 8.29 11.81
N ALA A 4 -4.79 9.30 12.67
CA ALA A 4 -5.83 9.70 13.61
C ALA A 4 -7.08 10.19 12.91
N GLU A 5 -6.91 11.00 11.88
CA GLU A 5 -8.03 11.50 11.07
C GLU A 5 -8.76 10.37 10.35
N PHE A 6 -8.00 9.38 9.86
CA PHE A 6 -8.58 8.21 9.20
C PHE A 6 -9.43 7.40 10.16
N ILE A 7 -8.96 7.19 11.39
CA ILE A 7 -9.71 6.45 12.42
C ILE A 7 -11.01 7.19 12.78
N VAL A 8 -10.95 8.51 12.90
CA VAL A 8 -12.15 9.33 13.17
C VAL A 8 -13.15 9.18 12.01
N ALA A 9 -12.66 9.25 10.77
CA ALA A 9 -13.52 9.08 9.60
C ALA A 9 -14.16 7.69 9.55
N LEU A 10 -13.42 6.66 9.93
CA LEU A 10 -13.91 5.30 9.98
C LEU A 10 -15.05 5.16 11.01
N LYS A 11 -14.85 5.75 12.20
CA LYS A 11 -15.89 5.76 13.23
C LYS A 11 -17.14 6.49 12.75
N GLN A 12 -16.99 7.65 12.11
CA GLN A 12 -18.10 8.44 11.61
C GLN A 12 -18.86 7.75 10.48
N SER A 13 -18.17 6.94 9.67
CA SER A 13 -18.78 6.21 8.57
C SER A 13 -19.69 5.07 9.05
N LEU A 14 -19.31 4.43 10.14
CA LEU A 14 -20.02 3.26 10.68
C LEU A 14 -20.16 3.35 12.20
N PRO A 15 -20.90 4.36 12.70
CA PRO A 15 -21.02 4.55 14.15
C PRO A 15 -21.68 3.40 14.88
N GLU A 16 -22.50 2.63 14.20
CA GLU A 16 -23.14 1.43 14.77
C GLU A 16 -22.16 0.28 14.99
N VAL A 17 -21.18 0.16 14.11
CA VAL A 17 -20.14 -0.87 14.20
C VAL A 17 -19.00 -0.40 15.10
N PHE A 18 -18.65 0.88 15.00
CA PHE A 18 -17.56 1.48 15.77
C PHE A 18 -18.11 2.60 16.67
N PRO A 19 -18.73 2.24 17.80
CA PRO A 19 -19.31 3.24 18.68
C PRO A 19 -18.28 4.09 19.40
N THR A 20 -17.03 3.63 19.49
CA THR A 20 -15.95 4.35 20.12
C THR A 20 -14.75 4.44 19.19
N LYS A 21 -13.90 5.43 19.46
CA LYS A 21 -12.63 5.59 18.73
C LYS A 21 -11.73 4.36 18.90
N ALA A 22 -11.75 3.76 20.09
CA ALA A 22 -10.96 2.55 20.36
C ALA A 22 -11.38 1.37 19.49
N ALA A 23 -12.70 1.20 19.26
CA ALA A 23 -13.21 0.15 18.39
C ALA A 23 -12.77 0.36 16.94
N ALA A 24 -12.84 1.60 16.46
CA ALA A 24 -12.38 1.95 15.11
C ALA A 24 -10.88 1.74 14.95
N GLU A 25 -10.10 2.06 15.98
CA GLU A 25 -8.65 1.85 15.96
C GLU A 25 -8.29 0.37 15.91
N LYS A 26 -8.99 -0.48 16.65
CA LYS A 26 -8.78 -1.93 16.61
C LYS A 26 -9.04 -2.48 15.21
N ALA A 27 -10.10 -2.04 14.57
CA ALA A 27 -10.42 -2.44 13.20
C ALA A 27 -9.35 -1.98 12.22
N TYR A 28 -8.87 -0.77 12.37
CA TYR A 28 -7.80 -0.21 11.55
C TYR A 28 -6.51 -1.03 11.68
N VAL A 29 -6.11 -1.33 12.90
CA VAL A 29 -4.89 -2.11 13.17
C VAL A 29 -4.99 -3.50 12.55
N ALA A 30 -6.13 -4.17 12.73
CA ALA A 30 -6.36 -5.50 12.15
C ALA A 30 -6.32 -5.46 10.63
N PHE A 31 -6.95 -4.46 10.03
CA PHE A 31 -6.96 -4.26 8.59
C PHE A 31 -5.54 -4.08 8.04
N CYS A 32 -4.75 -3.21 8.67
CA CYS A 32 -3.38 -2.96 8.25
C CYS A 32 -2.50 -4.20 8.38
N LYS A 33 -2.70 -4.99 9.44
CA LYS A 33 -1.94 -6.21 9.63
C LYS A 33 -2.25 -7.24 8.55
N ILE A 34 -3.53 -7.46 8.27
CA ILE A 34 -3.95 -8.39 7.22
C ILE A 34 -3.41 -7.94 5.87
N LEU A 35 -3.54 -6.65 5.57
CA LEU A 35 -3.07 -6.09 4.31
C LEU A 35 -1.56 -6.24 4.15
N SER A 36 -0.79 -5.90 5.19
CA SER A 36 0.66 -5.97 5.12
C SER A 36 1.17 -7.40 5.00
N ASP A 37 0.55 -8.35 5.71
CA ASP A 37 0.94 -9.75 5.63
C ASP A 37 0.60 -10.36 4.27
N ALA A 38 -0.55 -10.02 3.71
CA ALA A 38 -1.00 -10.53 2.43
C ALA A 38 -0.29 -9.87 1.24
N ALA A 39 0.07 -8.60 1.37
CA ALA A 39 0.72 -7.85 0.30
C ALA A 39 2.11 -8.38 -0.05
N VAL A 40 2.78 -9.07 0.89
CA VAL A 40 4.11 -9.63 0.66
C VAL A 40 4.08 -11.09 0.19
N THR A 41 2.89 -11.66 -0.01
CA THR A 41 2.75 -13.01 -0.55
C THR A 41 2.79 -12.97 -2.08
N GLU A 42 3.04 -14.14 -2.69
CA GLU A 42 3.06 -14.25 -4.16
C GLU A 42 1.71 -13.89 -4.78
N GLU A 43 0.63 -14.17 -4.09
CA GLU A 43 -0.71 -13.83 -4.57
C GLU A 43 -1.02 -12.34 -4.46
N GLY A 44 -0.41 -11.66 -3.49
CA GLY A 44 -0.68 -10.26 -3.22
C GLY A 44 -2.07 -10.01 -2.67
N VAL A 45 -2.52 -8.77 -2.80
CA VAL A 45 -3.86 -8.35 -2.36
C VAL A 45 -4.52 -7.57 -3.48
N ARG A 46 -5.73 -7.98 -3.83
CA ARG A 46 -6.52 -7.26 -4.82
C ARG A 46 -7.75 -6.65 -4.17
N LEU A 47 -7.79 -5.32 -4.18
CA LEU A 47 -8.92 -4.55 -3.65
C LEU A 47 -9.55 -3.79 -4.82
N PRO A 48 -10.65 -4.30 -5.40
CA PRO A 48 -11.21 -3.71 -6.64
C PRO A 48 -11.54 -2.22 -6.54
N GLN A 49 -11.82 -1.74 -5.34
CA GLN A 49 -12.20 -0.33 -5.12
C GLN A 49 -11.01 0.58 -4.89
N VAL A 50 -9.84 0.03 -4.63
CA VAL A 50 -8.65 0.79 -4.26
C VAL A 50 -7.51 0.51 -5.22
N GLY A 51 -7.12 -0.75 -5.34
CA GLY A 51 -6.01 -1.14 -6.18
C GLY A 51 -5.46 -2.51 -5.80
N THR A 52 -4.32 -2.83 -6.34
CA THR A 52 -3.68 -4.13 -6.13
C THR A 52 -2.28 -3.93 -5.56
N PHE A 53 -1.98 -4.69 -4.51
CA PHE A 53 -0.63 -4.78 -3.94
C PHE A 53 -0.02 -6.10 -4.40
N ALA A 54 1.18 -6.05 -4.96
CA ALA A 54 1.86 -7.23 -5.45
C ALA A 54 3.37 -7.11 -5.22
N VAL A 55 4.02 -8.26 -5.07
CA VAL A 55 5.47 -8.29 -4.97
C VAL A 55 6.06 -8.27 -6.38
N THR A 56 6.99 -7.37 -6.61
CA THR A 56 7.75 -7.33 -7.86
C THR A 56 9.17 -7.81 -7.61
N HIS A 57 9.70 -8.57 -8.55
CA HIS A 57 11.07 -9.08 -8.50
C HIS A 57 11.89 -8.33 -9.53
N ARG A 58 12.92 -7.63 -9.06
CA ARG A 58 13.86 -6.92 -9.93
C ARG A 58 15.16 -7.67 -9.97
N ALA A 59 15.56 -8.12 -11.16
CA ALA A 59 16.85 -8.78 -11.36
C ALA A 59 18.00 -7.80 -11.15
N ALA A 60 19.17 -8.34 -10.77
CA ALA A 60 20.38 -7.56 -10.71
C ALA A 60 20.70 -7.00 -12.10
N ARG A 61 21.18 -5.79 -12.14
CA ARG A 61 21.55 -5.11 -13.40
C ARG A 61 22.80 -4.25 -13.21
N THR A 62 23.42 -3.87 -14.31
CA THR A 62 24.52 -2.92 -14.31
C THR A 62 23.98 -1.54 -14.68
N GLY A 63 24.27 -0.57 -13.82
CA GLY A 63 23.96 0.81 -14.07
C GLY A 63 25.22 1.63 -14.15
N ARG A 64 25.08 2.94 -14.34
CA ARG A 64 26.21 3.87 -14.31
C ARG A 64 25.98 4.94 -13.27
N ASN A 65 27.03 5.27 -12.56
CA ASN A 65 27.02 6.40 -11.66
C ASN A 65 27.06 7.68 -12.51
N PRO A 66 26.03 8.54 -12.45
CA PRO A 66 25.98 9.75 -13.28
C PRO A 66 27.07 10.76 -12.94
N ARG A 67 27.66 10.64 -11.77
CA ARG A 67 28.70 11.55 -11.28
C ARG A 67 30.10 11.19 -11.81
N THR A 68 30.38 9.88 -11.87
CA THR A 68 31.73 9.41 -12.24
C THR A 68 31.78 8.67 -13.56
N GLY A 69 30.63 8.26 -14.09
CA GLY A 69 30.53 7.45 -15.28
C GLY A 69 30.92 5.99 -15.09
N LYS A 70 31.28 5.60 -13.89
CA LYS A 70 31.68 4.22 -13.59
C LYS A 70 30.46 3.30 -13.58
N ALA A 71 30.68 2.08 -14.07
CA ALA A 71 29.65 1.03 -13.97
C ALA A 71 29.47 0.64 -12.51
N ILE A 72 28.21 0.53 -12.08
CA ILE A 72 27.87 0.05 -10.75
C ILE A 72 26.90 -1.13 -10.91
N ARG A 73 26.99 -2.07 -9.97
CA ARG A 73 26.08 -3.20 -9.95
C ARG A 73 24.93 -2.89 -9.02
N ILE A 74 23.71 -2.96 -9.56
CA ILE A 74 22.48 -2.82 -8.80
C ILE A 74 22.02 -4.22 -8.45
N PRO A 75 21.98 -4.60 -7.14
CA PRO A 75 21.63 -5.96 -6.75
C PRO A 75 20.15 -6.27 -7.04
N ALA A 76 19.84 -7.54 -7.21
CA ALA A 76 18.47 -8.00 -7.30
C ALA A 76 17.74 -7.69 -6.00
N ARG A 77 16.47 -7.33 -6.09
CA ARG A 77 15.65 -7.11 -4.89
C ARG A 77 14.18 -7.30 -5.19
N ASN A 78 13.42 -7.59 -4.14
CA ASN A 78 11.98 -7.68 -4.18
C ASN A 78 11.39 -6.42 -3.58
N ALA A 79 10.28 -5.97 -4.12
CA ALA A 79 9.58 -4.79 -3.63
C ALA A 79 8.08 -4.98 -3.75
N VAL A 80 7.33 -4.32 -2.89
CA VAL A 80 5.88 -4.28 -3.00
C VAL A 80 5.51 -3.13 -3.92
N LYS A 81 4.69 -3.44 -4.92
CA LYS A 81 4.18 -2.45 -5.86
C LYS A 81 2.69 -2.29 -5.68
N PHE A 82 2.23 -1.04 -5.62
CA PHE A 82 0.82 -0.70 -5.61
C PHE A 82 0.39 -0.21 -6.97
N THR A 83 -0.66 -0.82 -7.52
CA THR A 83 -1.29 -0.39 -8.77
C THR A 83 -2.70 0.10 -8.45
N PRO A 84 -2.99 1.39 -8.63
CA PRO A 84 -4.33 1.90 -8.32
C PRO A 84 -5.37 1.32 -9.28
N SER A 85 -6.59 1.13 -8.77
CA SER A 85 -7.69 0.68 -9.59
C SER A 85 -8.21 1.82 -10.47
N GLN A 86 -8.93 1.47 -11.52
CA GLN A 86 -9.56 2.47 -12.40
C GLN A 86 -10.53 3.34 -11.60
N SER A 87 -11.28 2.75 -10.68
CA SER A 87 -12.20 3.49 -9.81
C SER A 87 -11.49 4.56 -8.99
N LEU A 88 -10.28 4.27 -8.51
CA LEU A 88 -9.50 5.22 -7.74
C LEU A 88 -8.94 6.32 -8.64
N THR A 89 -8.42 5.95 -9.80
CA THR A 89 -7.87 6.90 -10.78
C THR A 89 -8.96 7.87 -11.26
N ASP A 90 -10.17 7.37 -11.48
CA ASP A 90 -11.31 8.18 -11.93
C ASP A 90 -11.74 9.24 -10.91
N LYS A 91 -11.41 9.05 -9.63
CA LYS A 91 -11.71 10.04 -8.59
C LYS A 91 -10.76 11.22 -8.59
N VAL A 92 -9.63 11.10 -9.26
CA VAL A 92 -8.67 12.21 -9.31
C VAL A 92 -9.21 13.31 -10.22
N PRO A 93 -9.31 14.56 -9.73
CA PRO A 93 -9.75 15.68 -10.59
C PRO A 93 -8.78 15.89 -11.74
N GLN A 94 -9.32 16.11 -12.92
CA GLN A 94 -8.54 16.34 -14.13
C GLN A 94 -8.48 17.83 -14.48
#